data_c7eac374856ddd6dbac90ae61cab9968
#
_entry.id   c7eac374856ddd6dbac90ae61cab9968
#
_cell.length_a   1.000
_cell.length_b   1.000
_cell.length_c   1.000
_cell.angle_alpha   90.00
_cell.angle_beta   90.00
_cell.angle_gamma   90.00
#
_symmetry.space_group_name_H-M   'P 1'
#
loop_
_entity.id
_entity.type
_entity.pdbx_description
1 polymer ?
#
loop_
_entity_poly.entity_id
_entity_poly.type
_entity_poly.pdbx_seq_one_letter_code
_entity_poly.pdbx_strand_id
1 'polypeptide(L)'
;MILVTGGAGFIGSNLVAALNDRGHRDVVVVDHLARGDKFRNLRGLAVADYRDREDFLRELRGGSWDRVAVRAIFHQGACADTLESDGQYMMRNNFEYSKTLLHFALDRRIPFIYASSASVYGLGKRGFSEDPENEFPLNVYAYSKHLFDLYVRRLLPTAG
;
A
#
# COMPACT_ATOMS: atom_id res chain seq x y z
N MET A 1 -0.18 11.23 13.51
CA MET A 1 -0.52 9.79 13.36
C MET A 1 0.26 9.15 12.22
N ILE A 2 0.33 7.82 12.19
CA ILE A 2 0.93 7.02 11.10
C ILE A 2 -0.19 6.20 10.48
N LEU A 3 -0.28 6.19 9.15
CA LEU A 3 -1.24 5.35 8.42
C LEU A 3 -0.57 4.06 7.96
N VAL A 4 -1.22 2.91 8.19
CA VAL A 4 -0.78 1.61 7.68
C VAL A 4 -1.92 0.98 6.91
N THR A 5 -1.87 1.05 5.58
CA THR A 5 -2.88 0.36 4.75
C THR A 5 -2.49 -1.10 4.57
N GLY A 6 -3.48 -1.99 4.48
CA GLY A 6 -3.22 -3.43 4.57
C GLY A 6 -2.75 -3.87 5.95
N GLY A 7 -3.03 -3.04 6.98
CA GLY A 7 -2.50 -3.21 8.34
C GLY A 7 -3.00 -4.44 9.07
N ALA A 8 -4.09 -5.06 8.65
CA ALA A 8 -4.57 -6.34 9.16
C ALA A 8 -3.99 -7.56 8.41
N GLY A 9 -3.20 -7.33 7.34
CA GLY A 9 -2.45 -8.38 6.65
C GLY A 9 -1.19 -8.80 7.40
N PHE A 10 -0.52 -9.84 6.90
CA PHE A 10 0.71 -10.36 7.53
C PHE A 10 1.82 -9.29 7.63
N ILE A 11 2.17 -8.64 6.55
CA ILE A 11 3.23 -7.61 6.54
C ILE A 11 2.78 -6.39 7.33
N GLY A 12 1.56 -5.89 7.08
CA GLY A 12 1.05 -4.67 7.71
C GLY A 12 0.94 -4.77 9.22
N SER A 13 0.47 -5.90 9.76
CA SER A 13 0.38 -6.10 11.21
C SER A 13 1.74 -6.17 11.90
N ASN A 14 2.74 -6.77 11.24
CA ASN A 14 4.12 -6.77 11.73
C ASN A 14 4.73 -5.36 11.71
N LEU A 15 4.39 -4.53 10.73
CA LEU A 15 4.77 -3.10 10.73
C LEU A 15 4.12 -2.35 11.90
N VAL A 16 2.83 -2.58 12.16
CA VAL A 16 2.16 -1.98 13.32
C VAL A 16 2.83 -2.42 14.62
N ALA A 17 3.14 -3.71 14.77
CA ALA A 17 3.88 -4.23 15.93
C ALA A 17 5.24 -3.52 16.10
N ALA A 18 6.02 -3.45 15.04
CA ALA A 18 7.33 -2.80 15.07
C ALA A 18 7.26 -1.28 15.36
N LEU A 19 6.19 -0.61 14.93
CA LEU A 19 5.91 0.78 15.29
C LEU A 19 5.55 0.90 16.78
N ASN A 20 4.74 -0.02 17.30
CA ASN A 20 4.39 -0.05 18.73
C ASN A 20 5.62 -0.29 19.60
N ASP A 21 6.52 -1.20 19.24
CA ASP A 21 7.79 -1.47 19.95
C ASP A 21 8.68 -0.22 20.02
N ARG A 22 8.58 0.66 19.03
CA ARG A 22 9.26 1.97 18.99
C ARG A 22 8.49 3.10 19.69
N GLY A 23 7.40 2.76 20.37
CA GLY A 23 6.60 3.73 21.13
C GLY A 23 5.54 4.47 20.30
N HIS A 24 5.38 4.18 19.02
CA HIS A 24 4.33 4.79 18.20
C HIS A 24 3.00 4.08 18.43
N ARG A 25 2.07 4.75 19.09
CA ARG A 25 0.72 4.22 19.38
C ARG A 25 -0.38 4.94 18.61
N ASP A 26 -0.08 6.08 18.03
CA ASP A 26 -0.98 6.85 17.17
C ASP A 26 -0.91 6.31 15.73
N VAL A 27 -1.33 5.04 15.58
CA VAL A 27 -1.34 4.28 14.32
C VAL A 27 -2.78 4.04 13.89
N VAL A 28 -3.11 4.45 12.68
CA VAL A 28 -4.40 4.13 12.04
C VAL A 28 -4.21 3.00 11.06
N VAL A 29 -4.94 1.92 11.26
CA VAL A 29 -4.98 0.77 10.36
C VAL A 29 -6.09 0.98 9.32
N VAL A 30 -5.74 0.88 8.05
CA VAL A 30 -6.69 0.87 6.94
C VAL A 30 -6.67 -0.49 6.27
N ASP A 31 -7.77 -1.21 6.32
CA ASP A 31 -7.89 -2.55 5.72
C ASP A 31 -9.35 -2.87 5.41
N HIS A 32 -9.63 -4.02 4.84
CA HIS A 32 -10.97 -4.59 4.81
C HIS A 32 -10.97 -5.91 5.58
N LEU A 33 -11.91 -6.07 6.50
CA LEU A 33 -12.07 -7.28 7.32
C LEU A 33 -13.12 -8.24 6.75
N ALA A 34 -13.28 -8.28 5.43
CA ALA A 34 -14.22 -9.16 4.75
C ALA A 34 -13.98 -10.65 5.10
N ARG A 35 -12.73 -11.04 5.32
CA ARG A 35 -12.40 -12.32 5.97
C ARG A 35 -12.30 -12.07 7.47
N GLY A 36 -13.27 -12.58 8.22
CA GLY A 36 -13.42 -12.28 9.64
C GLY A 36 -12.30 -12.76 10.56
N ASP A 37 -11.33 -13.53 10.08
CA ASP A 37 -10.17 -13.99 10.84
C ASP A 37 -8.97 -13.02 10.83
N LYS A 38 -8.93 -12.07 9.90
CA LYS A 38 -7.84 -11.07 9.80
C LYS A 38 -7.65 -10.24 11.08
N PHE A 39 -8.70 -10.00 11.87
CA PHE A 39 -8.58 -9.28 13.13
C PHE A 39 -7.57 -9.91 14.09
N ARG A 40 -7.32 -11.22 13.97
CA ARG A 40 -6.36 -11.93 14.82
C ARG A 40 -4.96 -11.33 14.74
N ASN A 41 -4.59 -10.78 13.58
CA ASN A 41 -3.30 -10.14 13.36
C ASN A 41 -3.17 -8.80 14.10
N LEU A 42 -4.30 -8.19 14.48
CA LEU A 42 -4.32 -6.91 15.20
C LEU A 42 -4.45 -7.08 16.73
N ARG A 43 -4.69 -8.31 17.21
CA ARG A 43 -4.84 -8.55 18.65
C ARG A 43 -3.55 -8.20 19.40
N GLY A 44 -3.70 -7.43 20.48
CA GLY A 44 -2.58 -7.00 21.32
C GLY A 44 -1.77 -5.84 20.74
N LEU A 45 -2.09 -5.36 19.54
CA LEU A 45 -1.44 -4.19 18.97
C LEU A 45 -2.16 -2.91 19.42
N ALA A 46 -1.38 -1.85 19.68
CA ALA A 46 -1.91 -0.52 19.94
C ALA A 46 -2.28 0.14 18.61
N VAL A 47 -3.57 0.22 18.34
CA VAL A 47 -4.15 0.85 17.16
C VAL A 47 -5.04 1.99 17.63
N ALA A 48 -4.78 3.21 17.17
CA ALA A 48 -5.56 4.39 17.52
C ALA A 48 -6.93 4.38 16.85
N ASP A 49 -7.00 3.91 15.61
CA ASP A 49 -8.26 3.78 14.87
C ASP A 49 -8.14 2.72 13.77
N TYR A 50 -9.28 2.19 13.35
CA TYR A 50 -9.45 1.34 12.18
C TYR A 50 -10.38 2.01 11.18
N ARG A 51 -9.99 1.98 9.92
CA ARG A 51 -10.82 2.46 8.80
C ARG A 51 -11.01 1.35 7.78
N ASP A 52 -12.25 1.16 7.35
CA ASP A 52 -12.50 0.35 6.16
C ASP A 52 -11.86 1.01 4.94
N ARG A 53 -11.29 0.20 4.06
CA ARG A 53 -10.56 0.66 2.88
C ARG A 53 -11.39 1.56 1.96
N GLU A 54 -12.64 1.18 1.70
CA GLU A 54 -13.51 1.93 0.79
C GLU A 54 -13.99 3.24 1.42
N ASP A 55 -14.30 3.21 2.72
CA ASP A 55 -14.68 4.40 3.48
C ASP A 55 -13.52 5.39 3.53
N PHE A 56 -12.34 4.91 3.82
CA PHE A 56 -11.13 5.73 3.84
C PHE A 56 -10.86 6.40 2.49
N LEU A 57 -11.03 5.65 1.38
CA LEU A 57 -10.87 6.21 0.04
C LEU A 57 -11.90 7.32 -0.26
N ARG A 58 -13.15 7.14 0.18
CA ARG A 58 -14.19 8.17 0.06
C ARG A 58 -13.87 9.41 0.91
N GLU A 59 -13.42 9.19 2.13
CA GLU A 59 -12.99 10.26 3.04
C GLU A 59 -11.82 11.08 2.48
N LEU A 60 -10.81 10.41 1.90
CA LEU A 60 -9.70 11.10 1.24
C LEU A 60 -10.17 11.97 0.08
N ARG A 61 -11.01 11.42 -0.79
CA ARG A 61 -11.55 12.15 -1.95
C ARG A 61 -12.50 13.29 -1.54
N GLY A 62 -13.17 13.13 -0.42
CA GLY A 62 -14.06 14.16 0.15
C GLY A 62 -13.34 15.24 0.97
N GLY A 63 -12.00 15.17 1.11
CA GLY A 63 -11.21 16.16 1.84
C GLY A 63 -11.29 16.02 3.37
N SER A 64 -11.91 14.98 3.91
CA SER A 64 -12.03 14.78 5.37
C SER A 64 -10.67 14.65 6.06
N TRP A 65 -9.64 14.27 5.32
CA TRP A 65 -8.27 14.09 5.81
C TRP A 65 -7.37 15.32 5.57
N ASP A 66 -7.89 16.40 5.00
CA ASP A 66 -7.08 17.55 4.59
C ASP A 66 -6.41 18.27 5.77
N ARG A 67 -7.03 18.24 6.93
CA ARG A 67 -6.51 18.88 8.15
C ARG A 67 -5.93 17.90 9.16
N VAL A 68 -5.88 16.62 8.80
CA VAL A 68 -5.34 15.58 9.68
C VAL A 68 -3.83 15.52 9.57
N ALA A 69 -3.13 15.62 10.70
CA ALA A 69 -1.67 15.58 10.75
C ALA A 69 -1.15 14.14 10.58
N VAL A 70 -0.93 13.72 9.33
CA VAL A 70 -0.32 12.43 8.99
C VAL A 70 1.19 12.60 8.89
N ARG A 71 1.95 11.78 9.63
CA ARG A 71 3.41 11.82 9.68
C ARG A 71 4.09 10.91 8.66
N ALA A 72 3.46 9.78 8.34
CA ALA A 72 3.95 8.81 7.37
C ALA A 72 2.81 7.89 6.92
N ILE A 73 2.93 7.34 5.73
CA ILE A 73 2.03 6.32 5.18
C ILE A 73 2.86 5.10 4.81
N PHE A 74 2.54 3.95 5.42
CA PHE A 74 3.02 2.64 5.01
C PHE A 74 1.92 1.94 4.21
N HIS A 75 2.10 1.87 2.91
CA HIS A 75 1.11 1.33 2.00
C HIS A 75 1.43 -0.11 1.63
N GLN A 76 0.81 -1.05 2.37
CA GLN A 76 0.89 -2.50 2.15
C GLN A 76 -0.41 -3.09 1.57
N GLY A 77 -1.46 -2.27 1.52
CA GLY A 77 -2.79 -2.69 1.04
C GLY A 77 -2.79 -2.97 -0.46
N ALA A 78 -3.11 -4.19 -0.83
CA ALA A 78 -3.29 -4.62 -2.21
C ALA A 78 -4.16 -5.88 -2.27
N CYS A 79 -4.78 -6.17 -3.42
CA CYS A 79 -5.15 -7.52 -3.75
C CYS A 79 -3.85 -8.27 -4.10
N ALA A 80 -3.49 -9.25 -3.27
CA ALA A 80 -2.26 -10.04 -3.43
C ALA A 80 -2.52 -11.40 -4.08
N ASP A 81 -3.74 -11.65 -4.55
CA ASP A 81 -4.09 -12.87 -5.25
C ASP A 81 -3.49 -12.87 -6.66
N THR A 82 -2.49 -13.70 -6.87
CA THR A 82 -1.79 -13.82 -8.17
C THR A 82 -2.59 -14.61 -9.21
N LEU A 83 -3.68 -15.25 -8.78
CA LEU A 83 -4.60 -16.03 -9.63
C LEU A 83 -5.86 -15.22 -10.01
N GLU A 84 -6.03 -14.01 -9.45
CA GLU A 84 -7.15 -13.15 -9.82
C GLU A 84 -7.08 -12.79 -11.31
N SER A 85 -8.17 -13.05 -12.01
CA SER A 85 -8.30 -12.83 -13.44
C SER A 85 -9.08 -11.57 -13.81
N ASP A 86 -9.82 -10.97 -12.86
CA ASP A 86 -10.49 -9.68 -13.08
C ASP A 86 -9.48 -8.54 -13.09
N GLY A 87 -9.05 -8.18 -14.30
CA GLY A 87 -8.10 -7.10 -14.50
C GLY A 87 -8.62 -5.73 -14.02
N GLN A 88 -9.92 -5.47 -14.16
CA GLN A 88 -10.50 -4.20 -13.70
C GLN A 88 -10.47 -4.12 -12.17
N TYR A 89 -10.85 -5.19 -11.50
CA TYR A 89 -10.77 -5.28 -10.05
C TYR A 89 -9.33 -5.09 -9.57
N MET A 90 -8.38 -5.79 -10.20
CA MET A 90 -6.96 -5.69 -9.86
C MET A 90 -6.44 -4.26 -10.02
N MET A 91 -6.73 -3.61 -11.14
CA MET A 91 -6.28 -2.25 -11.40
C MET A 91 -6.90 -1.23 -10.44
N ARG A 92 -8.18 -1.36 -10.11
CA ARG A 92 -8.82 -0.49 -9.11
C ARG A 92 -8.17 -0.61 -7.73
N ASN A 93 -7.91 -1.85 -7.29
CA ASN A 93 -7.40 -2.12 -5.94
C ASN A 93 -5.91 -1.83 -5.78
N ASN A 94 -5.10 -2.09 -6.80
CA ASN A 94 -3.64 -2.00 -6.69
C ASN A 94 -3.08 -0.73 -7.31
N PHE A 95 -3.61 -0.29 -8.44
CA PHE A 95 -3.09 0.88 -9.15
C PHE A 95 -3.83 2.17 -8.79
N GLU A 96 -5.15 2.24 -9.01
CA GLU A 96 -5.90 3.48 -8.80
C GLU A 96 -5.96 3.87 -7.32
N TYR A 97 -6.13 2.89 -6.43
CA TYR A 97 -6.09 3.11 -4.99
C TYR A 97 -4.72 3.66 -4.55
N SER A 98 -3.63 3.03 -5.01
CA SER A 98 -2.27 3.46 -4.69
C SER A 98 -1.97 4.87 -5.20
N LYS A 99 -2.43 5.21 -6.40
CA LYS A 99 -2.31 6.58 -6.95
C LYS A 99 -3.00 7.62 -6.07
N THR A 100 -4.23 7.33 -5.63
CA THR A 100 -4.97 8.26 -4.76
C THR A 100 -4.20 8.55 -3.47
N LEU A 101 -3.63 7.51 -2.85
CA LEU A 101 -2.81 7.66 -1.64
C LEU A 101 -1.50 8.40 -1.91
N LEU A 102 -0.86 8.11 -3.02
CA LEU A 102 0.38 8.77 -3.41
C LEU A 102 0.17 10.27 -3.61
N HIS A 103 -0.88 10.69 -4.34
CA HIS A 103 -1.19 12.10 -4.53
C HIS A 103 -1.51 12.79 -3.20
N PHE A 104 -2.32 12.16 -2.35
CA PHE A 104 -2.57 12.67 -1.01
C PHE A 104 -1.27 12.90 -0.21
N ALA A 105 -0.31 11.98 -0.33
CA ALA A 105 0.98 12.10 0.33
C ALA A 105 1.86 13.21 -0.27
N LEU A 106 1.94 13.28 -1.60
CA LEU A 106 2.74 14.29 -2.31
C LEU A 106 2.25 15.70 -2.04
N ASP A 107 0.94 15.94 -2.14
CA ASP A 107 0.33 17.25 -1.92
C ASP A 107 0.62 17.80 -0.51
N ARG A 108 0.85 16.91 0.45
CA ARG A 108 1.10 17.23 1.87
C ARG A 108 2.53 17.00 2.33
N ARG A 109 3.40 16.58 1.42
CA ARG A 109 4.81 16.23 1.72
C ARG A 109 4.94 15.17 2.82
N ILE A 110 4.04 14.19 2.79
CA ILE A 110 4.04 13.06 3.72
C ILE A 110 4.95 11.96 3.17
N PRO A 111 5.90 11.43 3.95
CA PRO A 111 6.66 10.24 3.58
C PRO A 111 5.72 9.08 3.23
N PHE A 112 5.91 8.51 2.04
CA PHE A 112 5.11 7.43 1.51
C PHE A 112 5.98 6.23 1.18
N ILE A 113 5.80 5.14 1.92
CA ILE A 113 6.54 3.88 1.77
C ILE A 113 5.54 2.82 1.29
N TYR A 114 5.78 2.24 0.14
CA TYR A 114 4.88 1.23 -0.42
C TYR A 114 5.60 -0.06 -0.79
N ALA A 115 4.84 -1.16 -0.82
CA ALA A 115 5.33 -2.44 -1.29
C ALA A 115 5.13 -2.58 -2.81
N SER A 116 6.21 -2.70 -3.57
CA SER A 116 6.20 -3.31 -4.89
C SER A 116 6.15 -4.84 -4.75
N SER A 117 6.62 -5.57 -5.71
CA SER A 117 6.60 -7.04 -5.68
C SER A 117 7.72 -7.62 -6.53
N ALA A 118 8.36 -8.70 -6.07
CA ALA A 118 9.29 -9.46 -6.88
C ALA A 118 8.64 -10.10 -8.13
N SER A 119 7.32 -10.23 -8.15
CA SER A 119 6.58 -10.71 -9.34
C SER A 119 6.70 -9.79 -10.56
N VAL A 120 7.14 -8.54 -10.38
CA VAL A 120 7.41 -7.62 -11.50
C VAL A 120 8.52 -8.14 -12.42
N TYR A 121 9.44 -8.95 -11.90
CA TYR A 121 10.54 -9.58 -12.67
C TYR A 121 10.11 -10.86 -13.42
N GLY A 122 8.86 -11.27 -13.30
CA GLY A 122 8.31 -12.46 -13.95
C GLY A 122 9.04 -13.74 -13.58
N LEU A 123 9.58 -14.45 -14.57
CA LEU A 123 10.37 -15.67 -14.34
C LEU A 123 11.84 -15.41 -13.97
N GLY A 124 12.24 -14.17 -13.82
CA GLY A 124 13.63 -13.82 -13.50
C GLY A 124 14.62 -14.12 -14.63
N LYS A 125 14.16 -14.29 -15.87
CA LYS A 125 15.05 -14.61 -17.00
C LYS A 125 16.12 -13.54 -17.26
N ARG A 126 15.88 -12.32 -16.82
CA ARG A 126 16.79 -11.18 -16.93
C ARG A 126 17.48 -10.84 -15.60
N GLY A 127 17.19 -11.62 -14.53
CA GLY A 127 17.68 -11.38 -13.18
C GLY A 127 16.60 -10.78 -12.27
N PHE A 128 17.00 -10.51 -11.00
CA PHE A 128 16.15 -9.94 -9.96
C PHE A 128 16.76 -8.66 -9.36
N SER A 129 17.74 -8.05 -10.04
CA SER A 129 18.24 -6.74 -9.64
C SER A 129 17.19 -5.66 -9.93
N GLU A 130 17.20 -4.59 -9.14
CA GLU A 130 16.24 -3.48 -9.24
C GLU A 130 16.51 -2.58 -10.47
N ASP A 131 16.76 -3.22 -11.60
CA ASP A 131 16.95 -2.57 -12.88
C ASP A 131 15.65 -2.67 -13.70
N PRO A 132 15.11 -1.57 -14.21
CA PRO A 132 13.90 -1.57 -15.03
C PRO A 132 13.93 -2.53 -16.23
N GLU A 133 15.11 -2.80 -16.78
CA GLU A 133 15.28 -3.74 -17.89
C GLU A 133 14.96 -5.19 -17.52
N ASN A 134 14.99 -5.53 -16.22
CA ASN A 134 14.67 -6.86 -15.72
C ASN A 134 13.17 -7.09 -15.51
N GLU A 135 12.38 -6.02 -15.55
CA GLU A 135 10.95 -6.08 -15.27
C GLU A 135 10.19 -6.67 -16.45
N PHE A 136 9.48 -7.78 -16.20
CA PHE A 136 8.67 -8.46 -17.22
C PHE A 136 7.47 -9.18 -16.54
N PRO A 137 6.44 -8.42 -16.10
CA PRO A 137 5.30 -8.98 -15.38
C PRO A 137 4.52 -10.00 -16.22
N LEU A 138 4.13 -11.13 -15.62
CA LEU A 138 3.49 -12.25 -16.30
C LEU A 138 1.99 -12.40 -16.02
N ASN A 139 1.46 -11.70 -15.04
CA ASN A 139 0.04 -11.71 -14.70
C ASN A 139 -0.45 -10.31 -14.35
N VAL A 140 -1.75 -10.15 -14.21
CA VAL A 140 -2.35 -8.84 -13.95
C VAL A 140 -1.97 -8.28 -12.57
N TYR A 141 -1.72 -9.14 -11.57
CA TYR A 141 -1.19 -8.69 -10.28
C TYR A 141 0.18 -8.04 -10.43
N ALA A 142 1.13 -8.76 -11.04
CA ALA A 142 2.47 -8.25 -11.30
C ALA A 142 2.43 -6.97 -12.14
N TYR A 143 1.59 -6.94 -13.18
CA TYR A 143 1.40 -5.76 -14.03
C TYR A 143 0.85 -4.56 -13.25
N SER A 144 -0.10 -4.75 -12.33
CA SER A 144 -0.64 -3.67 -11.51
C SER A 144 0.41 -3.03 -10.60
N LYS A 145 1.34 -3.82 -10.06
CA LYS A 145 2.47 -3.35 -9.26
C LYS A 145 3.51 -2.64 -10.13
N HIS A 146 3.91 -3.26 -11.22
CA HIS A 146 4.84 -2.68 -12.20
C HIS A 146 4.34 -1.33 -12.73
N LEU A 147 3.06 -1.22 -13.10
CA LEU A 147 2.51 0.03 -13.60
C LEU A 147 2.55 1.14 -12.53
N PHE A 148 2.35 0.79 -11.25
CA PHE A 148 2.48 1.76 -10.17
C PHE A 148 3.94 2.21 -9.97
N ASP A 149 4.90 1.29 -10.06
CA ASP A 149 6.33 1.62 -10.02
C ASP A 149 6.73 2.57 -11.16
N LEU A 150 6.26 2.31 -12.38
CA LEU A 150 6.46 3.20 -13.52
C LEU A 150 5.84 4.58 -13.28
N TYR A 151 4.65 4.62 -12.69
CA TYR A 151 3.95 5.87 -12.37
C TYR A 151 4.74 6.69 -11.34
N VAL A 152 5.23 6.06 -10.28
CA VAL A 152 6.06 6.71 -9.26
C VAL A 152 7.35 7.26 -9.87
N ARG A 153 8.05 6.48 -10.69
CA ARG A 153 9.29 6.92 -11.38
C ARG A 153 9.09 8.16 -12.24
N ARG A 154 7.91 8.33 -12.84
CA ARG A 154 7.60 9.54 -13.64
C ARG A 154 7.38 10.78 -12.80
N LEU A 155 6.91 10.62 -11.56
CA LEU A 155 6.61 11.74 -10.67
C LEU A 155 7.82 12.20 -9.85
N LEU A 156 8.74 11.29 -9.58
CA LEU A 156 9.96 11.62 -8.87
C LEU A 156 10.99 12.16 -9.87
N PRO A 157 11.58 13.34 -9.61
CA PRO A 157 12.71 13.79 -10.39
C PRO A 157 13.80 12.71 -10.33
N THR A 158 14.33 12.30 -11.45
CA THR A 158 15.54 11.50 -11.49
C THR A 158 16.59 12.26 -10.69
N ALA A 159 16.99 11.70 -9.54
CA ALA A 159 18.17 12.17 -8.85
C ALA A 159 19.34 12.03 -9.82
N GLY A 160 19.81 13.17 -10.37
CA GLY A 160 21.00 13.23 -11.18
C GLY A 160 22.27 13.08 -10.33
#